data_ffb83a80cf3e11a94f8e71d263842d28
#
_entry.id   ffb83a80cf3e11a94f8e71d263842d28
#
_cell.length_a   1.000
_cell.length_b   1.000
_cell.length_c   1.000
_cell.angle_alpha   90.00
_cell.angle_beta   90.00
_cell.angle_gamma   90.00
#
_symmetry.space_group_name_H-M   'P 1'
#
loop_
_entity.id
_entity.type
_entity.pdbx_description
1 polymer ?
#
loop_
_entity_poly.entity_id
_entity_poly.type
_entity_poly.pdbx_seq_one_letter_code
_entity_poly.pdbx_strand_id
1 'polypeptide(L)'
;AAFAVIITAFFATLISMFVPFINKQIFNNVIPNGIMSDLYPVAALFGGVVVGCAMMEVMRNKLVIRVKDVLSVTLQHAVMARIFTLDTSFFWKYSSGEITNRVTSIRQLCDLANNAILGAVITLMFSMVYVLQIFFYAKDLMLVSMLLLFVQVSLLVVYAVQMHNEERELIEHKAMLDGMEYNIFSGIQKIKLTGSETRAYTKWLNLYRHCAHISYNPSVVVKVMPALIAFCHIAGIGVLWWFAIREKVSVSDFIAFSVAYGMIASALQALVGIIPNLAQVSPLLKIAEPVLDSVPEYQPDAPMVDYLSGAIEVSDVSFRYNNTGPWLFQHFNLK
;
A
#
# COMPACT_ATOMS: atom_id res chain seq x y z
N ALA A 1 -10.97 -9.73 13.38
CA ALA A 1 -11.43 -9.01 12.17
C ALA A 1 -10.55 -9.37 10.96
N ALA A 2 -9.21 -9.28 11.01
CA ALA A 2 -8.34 -9.61 9.87
C ALA A 2 -8.52 -11.08 9.40
N PHE A 3 -8.60 -12.04 10.31
CA PHE A 3 -8.89 -13.43 9.98
C PHE A 3 -10.22 -13.61 9.24
N ALA A 4 -11.26 -12.85 9.62
CA ALA A 4 -12.54 -12.90 8.95
C ALA A 4 -12.48 -12.36 7.51
N VAL A 5 -11.61 -11.37 7.22
CA VAL A 5 -11.35 -10.87 5.85
C VAL A 5 -10.75 -11.98 4.98
N ILE A 6 -9.78 -12.74 5.51
CA ILE A 6 -9.17 -13.88 4.80
C ILE A 6 -10.21 -14.97 4.50
N ILE A 7 -11.03 -15.31 5.49
CA ILE A 7 -12.09 -16.31 5.32
C ILE A 7 -13.09 -15.88 4.24
N THR A 8 -13.59 -14.64 4.29
CA THR A 8 -14.55 -14.15 3.29
C THR A 8 -13.95 -14.11 1.88
N ALA A 9 -12.67 -13.74 1.75
CA ALA A 9 -11.97 -13.78 0.48
C ALA A 9 -11.79 -15.22 -0.04
N PHE A 10 -11.48 -16.17 0.84
CA PHE A 10 -11.39 -17.59 0.50
C PHE A 10 -12.73 -18.13 -0.04
N PHE A 11 -13.83 -17.88 0.67
CA PHE A 11 -15.14 -18.33 0.20
C PHE A 11 -15.56 -17.64 -1.10
N ALA A 12 -15.27 -16.33 -1.26
CA ALA A 12 -15.52 -15.63 -2.52
C ALA A 12 -14.77 -16.29 -3.69
N THR A 13 -13.50 -16.67 -3.49
CA THR A 13 -12.70 -17.38 -4.50
C THR A 13 -13.24 -18.77 -4.80
N LEU A 14 -13.63 -19.54 -3.77
CA LEU A 14 -14.25 -20.85 -3.97
C LEU A 14 -15.54 -20.76 -4.79
N ILE A 15 -16.39 -19.76 -4.50
CA ILE A 15 -17.63 -19.55 -5.25
C ILE A 15 -17.30 -19.15 -6.70
N SER A 16 -16.33 -18.24 -6.93
CA SER A 16 -15.95 -17.80 -8.27
C SER A 16 -15.25 -18.90 -9.10
N MET A 17 -14.68 -19.95 -8.47
CA MET A 17 -14.18 -21.13 -9.17
C MET A 17 -15.25 -21.89 -9.98
N PHE A 18 -16.53 -21.73 -9.62
CA PHE A 18 -17.61 -22.33 -10.40
C PHE A 18 -17.85 -21.63 -11.75
N VAL A 19 -17.42 -20.39 -11.92
CA VAL A 19 -17.64 -19.63 -13.18
C VAL A 19 -17.01 -20.32 -14.41
N PRO A 20 -15.74 -20.74 -14.42
CA PRO A 20 -15.16 -21.49 -15.54
C PRO A 20 -15.91 -22.82 -15.78
N PHE A 21 -16.27 -23.52 -14.71
CA PHE A 21 -17.02 -24.77 -14.82
C PHE A 21 -18.40 -24.58 -15.45
N ILE A 22 -19.15 -23.56 -15.04
CA ILE A 22 -20.47 -23.24 -15.60
C ILE A 22 -20.33 -22.90 -17.09
N ASN A 23 -19.34 -22.07 -17.45
CA ASN A 23 -19.08 -21.76 -18.84
C ASN A 23 -18.80 -23.02 -19.68
N LYS A 24 -17.97 -23.93 -19.15
CA LYS A 24 -17.72 -25.23 -19.81
C LYS A 24 -19.03 -26.01 -20.05
N GLN A 25 -19.91 -26.08 -19.06
CA GLN A 25 -21.20 -26.77 -19.18
C GLN A 25 -22.13 -26.12 -20.22
N ILE A 26 -22.18 -24.80 -20.28
CA ILE A 26 -22.97 -24.05 -21.26
C ILE A 26 -22.52 -24.40 -22.68
N PHE A 27 -21.24 -24.33 -22.95
CA PHE A 27 -20.68 -24.52 -24.29
C PHE A 27 -20.58 -25.99 -24.71
N ASN A 28 -20.50 -26.92 -23.75
CA ASN A 28 -20.40 -28.36 -24.06
C ASN A 28 -21.78 -29.03 -24.18
N ASN A 29 -22.77 -28.61 -23.40
CA ASN A 29 -24.04 -29.31 -23.29
C ASN A 29 -25.25 -28.45 -23.71
N VAL A 30 -25.37 -27.24 -23.20
CA VAL A 30 -26.59 -26.42 -23.37
C VAL A 30 -26.71 -25.87 -24.79
N ILE A 31 -25.63 -25.27 -25.32
CA ILE A 31 -25.64 -24.68 -26.67
C ILE A 31 -25.78 -25.75 -27.76
N PRO A 32 -25.02 -26.89 -27.75
CA PRO A 32 -25.16 -27.91 -28.76
C PRO A 32 -26.53 -28.59 -28.78
N ASN A 33 -27.13 -28.81 -27.62
CA ASN A 33 -28.44 -29.44 -27.51
C ASN A 33 -29.58 -28.53 -27.97
N GLY A 34 -29.43 -27.19 -27.83
CA GLY A 34 -30.44 -26.22 -28.24
C GLY A 34 -31.74 -26.28 -27.46
N ILE A 35 -31.75 -26.98 -26.29
CA ILE A 35 -32.96 -27.20 -25.47
C ILE A 35 -33.02 -26.10 -24.39
N MET A 36 -34.06 -25.26 -24.44
CA MET A 36 -34.28 -24.18 -23.47
C MET A 36 -34.43 -24.64 -22.01
N SER A 37 -35.00 -25.83 -21.78
CA SER A 37 -35.14 -26.40 -20.43
C SER A 37 -33.79 -26.64 -19.74
N ASP A 38 -32.74 -26.92 -20.49
CA ASP A 38 -31.40 -27.17 -19.95
C ASP A 38 -30.68 -25.85 -19.54
N LEU A 39 -31.12 -24.73 -20.11
CA LEU A 39 -30.60 -23.42 -19.78
C LEU A 39 -31.01 -22.92 -18.38
N TYR A 40 -32.28 -23.20 -17.97
CA TYR A 40 -32.80 -22.66 -16.72
C TYR A 40 -32.01 -23.07 -15.46
N PRO A 41 -31.64 -24.34 -15.24
CA PRO A 41 -30.89 -24.74 -14.05
C PRO A 41 -29.46 -24.15 -14.08
N VAL A 42 -28.84 -24.07 -15.26
CA VAL A 42 -27.49 -23.50 -15.40
C VAL A 42 -27.51 -21.99 -15.16
N ALA A 43 -28.52 -21.28 -15.68
CA ALA A 43 -28.71 -19.86 -15.44
C ALA A 43 -29.01 -19.54 -13.97
N ALA A 44 -29.80 -20.38 -13.31
CA ALA A 44 -30.10 -20.27 -11.86
C ALA A 44 -28.83 -20.47 -11.03
N LEU A 45 -28.00 -21.47 -11.39
CA LEU A 45 -26.70 -21.72 -10.73
C LEU A 45 -25.74 -20.55 -10.95
N PHE A 46 -25.65 -20.04 -12.17
CA PHE A 46 -24.83 -18.85 -12.47
C PHE A 46 -25.28 -17.63 -11.69
N GLY A 47 -26.60 -17.37 -11.64
CA GLY A 47 -27.20 -16.31 -10.84
C GLY A 47 -26.87 -16.45 -9.35
N GLY A 48 -26.94 -17.68 -8.81
CA GLY A 48 -26.55 -18.00 -7.43
C GLY A 48 -25.07 -17.68 -7.16
N VAL A 49 -24.17 -18.03 -8.08
CA VAL A 49 -22.74 -17.72 -7.98
C VAL A 49 -22.51 -16.21 -7.98
N VAL A 50 -23.15 -15.46 -8.91
CA VAL A 50 -23.00 -14.00 -8.99
C VAL A 50 -23.48 -13.32 -7.72
N VAL A 51 -24.68 -13.69 -7.22
CA VAL A 51 -25.23 -13.15 -5.97
C VAL A 51 -24.34 -13.52 -4.79
N GLY A 52 -23.88 -14.78 -4.70
CA GLY A 52 -22.98 -15.25 -3.66
C GLY A 52 -21.66 -14.48 -3.64
N CYS A 53 -21.03 -14.28 -4.79
CA CYS A 53 -19.82 -13.47 -4.91
C CYS A 53 -20.07 -12.02 -4.48
N ALA A 54 -21.16 -11.41 -4.92
CA ALA A 54 -21.51 -10.03 -4.56
C ALA A 54 -21.72 -9.88 -3.03
N MET A 55 -22.41 -10.82 -2.40
CA MET A 55 -22.60 -10.81 -0.94
C MET A 55 -21.29 -10.95 -0.19
N MET A 56 -20.40 -11.86 -0.63
CA MET A 56 -19.08 -12.03 -0.03
C MET A 56 -18.20 -10.78 -0.21
N GLU A 57 -18.27 -10.12 -1.36
CA GLU A 57 -17.59 -8.87 -1.64
C GLU A 57 -18.04 -7.74 -0.69
N VAL A 58 -19.36 -7.58 -0.52
CA VAL A 58 -19.93 -6.60 0.43
C VAL A 58 -19.50 -6.89 1.86
N MET A 59 -19.53 -8.16 2.28
CA MET A 59 -19.05 -8.55 3.62
C MET A 59 -17.56 -8.27 3.79
N ARG A 60 -16.75 -8.66 2.82
CA ARG A 60 -15.31 -8.40 2.83
C ARG A 60 -15.02 -6.90 2.96
N ASN A 61 -15.66 -6.07 2.15
CA ASN A 61 -15.45 -4.63 2.17
C ASN A 61 -15.84 -4.00 3.52
N LYS A 62 -16.95 -4.42 4.13
CA LYS A 62 -17.33 -3.98 5.49
C LYS A 62 -16.30 -4.39 6.55
N LEU A 63 -15.77 -5.61 6.45
CA LEU A 63 -14.73 -6.10 7.38
C LEU A 63 -13.41 -5.35 7.19
N VAL A 64 -13.01 -5.08 5.95
CA VAL A 64 -11.80 -4.29 5.64
C VAL A 64 -11.91 -2.88 6.22
N ILE A 65 -13.06 -2.19 6.02
CA ILE A 65 -13.30 -0.86 6.61
C ILE A 65 -13.18 -0.92 8.13
N ARG A 66 -13.79 -1.93 8.79
CA ARG A 66 -13.70 -2.08 10.24
C ARG A 66 -12.28 -2.33 10.75
N VAL A 67 -11.48 -3.13 10.02
CA VAL A 67 -10.05 -3.33 10.34
C VAL A 67 -9.28 -2.03 10.22
N LYS A 68 -9.53 -1.28 9.12
CA LYS A 68 -8.93 0.03 8.87
C LYS A 68 -9.23 1.01 10.01
N ASP A 69 -10.48 1.13 10.42
CA ASP A 69 -10.90 2.09 11.46
C ASP A 69 -10.24 1.75 12.81
N VAL A 70 -10.29 0.49 13.23
CA VAL A 70 -9.67 0.04 14.49
C VAL A 70 -8.16 0.27 14.46
N LEU A 71 -7.49 -0.09 13.35
CA LEU A 71 -6.04 0.06 13.23
C LEU A 71 -5.65 1.54 13.21
N SER A 72 -6.38 2.39 12.47
CA SER A 72 -6.13 3.82 12.39
C SER A 72 -6.24 4.51 13.76
N VAL A 73 -7.32 4.23 14.51
CA VAL A 73 -7.52 4.81 15.85
C VAL A 73 -6.44 4.34 16.82
N THR A 74 -6.15 3.02 16.84
CA THR A 74 -5.13 2.45 17.73
C THR A 74 -3.74 3.01 17.46
N LEU A 75 -3.37 3.13 16.18
CA LEU A 75 -2.07 3.66 15.78
C LEU A 75 -1.94 5.15 16.05
N GLN A 76 -2.99 5.94 15.79
CA GLN A 76 -2.99 7.37 16.13
C GLN A 76 -2.79 7.58 17.63
N HIS A 77 -3.51 6.82 18.45
CA HIS A 77 -3.34 6.84 19.90
C HIS A 77 -1.91 6.47 20.31
N ALA A 78 -1.37 5.36 19.77
CA ALA A 78 -0.02 4.90 20.08
C ALA A 78 1.06 5.90 19.65
N VAL A 79 0.91 6.54 18.47
CA VAL A 79 1.84 7.57 17.99
C VAL A 79 1.82 8.81 18.88
N MET A 80 0.64 9.29 19.27
CA MET A 80 0.52 10.43 20.17
C MET A 80 1.10 10.11 21.55
N ALA A 81 0.77 8.94 22.11
CA ALA A 81 1.36 8.49 23.37
C ALA A 81 2.90 8.43 23.26
N ARG A 82 3.42 7.91 22.13
CA ARG A 82 4.87 7.84 21.87
C ARG A 82 5.53 9.21 21.87
N ILE A 83 4.92 10.21 21.22
CA ILE A 83 5.47 11.57 21.16
C ILE A 83 5.60 12.14 22.58
N PHE A 84 4.60 11.95 23.42
CA PHE A 84 4.63 12.44 24.81
C PHE A 84 5.65 11.72 25.71
N THR A 85 6.17 10.57 25.28
CA THR A 85 7.22 9.85 26.02
C THR A 85 8.64 10.16 25.53
N LEU A 86 8.78 10.96 24.46
CA LEU A 86 10.09 11.31 23.92
C LEU A 86 10.79 12.36 24.78
N ASP A 87 12.12 12.23 24.88
CA ASP A 87 12.99 13.17 25.59
C ASP A 87 12.94 14.59 24.98
N THR A 88 13.08 15.60 25.80
CA THR A 88 13.12 17.02 25.43
C THR A 88 14.20 17.31 24.37
N SER A 89 15.32 16.58 24.38
CA SER A 89 16.41 16.70 23.41
C SER A 89 15.96 16.37 21.97
N PHE A 90 14.97 15.48 21.80
CA PHE A 90 14.37 15.18 20.51
C PHE A 90 13.70 16.41 19.91
N PHE A 91 12.95 17.19 20.70
CA PHE A 91 12.24 18.37 20.25
C PHE A 91 13.17 19.56 19.93
N TRP A 92 14.38 19.57 20.49
CA TRP A 92 15.39 20.57 20.11
C TRP A 92 16.08 20.24 18.80
N LYS A 93 16.15 18.96 18.44
CA LYS A 93 16.79 18.47 17.21
C LYS A 93 15.93 18.70 15.96
N TYR A 94 14.61 18.69 16.12
CA TYR A 94 13.66 18.79 15.01
C TYR A 94 12.72 19.97 15.17
N SER A 95 12.42 20.67 14.07
CA SER A 95 11.43 21.75 14.08
C SER A 95 10.01 21.17 14.26
N SER A 96 9.08 22.02 14.77
CA SER A 96 7.68 21.63 14.93
C SER A 96 7.05 21.13 13.62
N GLY A 97 7.44 21.73 12.47
CA GLY A 97 7.00 21.30 11.15
C GLY A 97 7.52 19.91 10.76
N GLU A 98 8.78 19.61 11.07
CA GLU A 98 9.36 18.27 10.84
C GLU A 98 8.68 17.20 11.70
N ILE A 99 8.40 17.50 12.96
CA ILE A 99 7.69 16.56 13.84
C ILE A 99 6.28 16.31 13.32
N THR A 100 5.56 17.34 12.91
CA THR A 100 4.23 17.22 12.31
C THR A 100 4.27 16.37 11.05
N ASN A 101 5.25 16.57 10.18
CA ASN A 101 5.42 15.76 8.96
C ASN A 101 5.70 14.29 9.29
N ARG A 102 6.56 13.99 10.27
CA ARG A 102 6.84 12.62 10.75
C ARG A 102 5.58 11.91 11.26
N VAL A 103 4.78 12.60 12.06
CA VAL A 103 3.49 12.09 12.58
C VAL A 103 2.51 11.82 11.43
N THR A 104 2.43 12.76 10.49
CA THR A 104 1.56 12.62 9.32
C THR A 104 2.02 11.45 8.43
N SER A 105 3.33 11.23 8.28
CA SER A 105 3.89 10.10 7.54
C SER A 105 3.51 8.75 8.15
N ILE A 106 3.49 8.65 9.50
CA ILE A 106 3.03 7.42 10.18
C ILE A 106 1.54 7.16 9.87
N ARG A 107 0.70 8.21 9.89
CA ARG A 107 -0.71 8.08 9.52
C ARG A 107 -0.88 7.65 8.06
N GLN A 108 -0.12 8.25 7.14
CA GLN A 108 -0.13 7.86 5.73
C GLN A 108 0.30 6.41 5.53
N LEU A 109 1.33 5.94 6.25
CA LEU A 109 1.74 4.52 6.23
C LEU A 109 0.60 3.58 6.65
N CYS A 110 -0.16 3.95 7.69
CA CYS A 110 -1.33 3.16 8.10
C CYS A 110 -2.41 3.10 7.02
N ASP A 111 -2.69 4.23 6.38
CA ASP A 111 -3.67 4.31 5.30
C ASP A 111 -3.23 3.49 4.07
N LEU A 112 -1.95 3.54 3.71
CA LEU A 112 -1.37 2.73 2.63
C LEU A 112 -1.41 1.23 2.97
N ALA A 113 -1.01 0.85 4.19
CA ALA A 113 -1.07 -0.54 4.64
C ALA A 113 -2.48 -1.11 4.56
N ASN A 114 -3.47 -0.34 4.99
CA ASN A 114 -4.87 -0.77 4.97
C ASN A 114 -5.45 -0.87 3.56
N ASN A 115 -5.17 0.08 2.68
CA ASN A 115 -5.77 0.13 1.34
C ASN A 115 -5.07 -0.81 0.35
N ALA A 116 -3.74 -0.86 0.38
CA ALA A 116 -2.95 -1.60 -0.59
C ALA A 116 -2.72 -3.07 -0.19
N ILE A 117 -2.33 -3.30 1.08
CA ILE A 117 -1.90 -4.64 1.50
C ILE A 117 -3.09 -5.59 1.65
N LEU A 118 -4.16 -5.15 2.33
CA LEU A 118 -5.31 -6.04 2.57
C LEU A 118 -6.07 -6.38 1.28
N GLY A 119 -6.19 -5.44 0.34
CA GLY A 119 -6.87 -5.68 -0.93
C GLY A 119 -6.06 -6.53 -1.90
N ALA A 120 -4.82 -6.11 -2.18
CA ALA A 120 -3.99 -6.70 -3.22
C ALA A 120 -3.39 -8.05 -2.85
N VAL A 121 -2.82 -8.15 -1.64
CA VAL A 121 -2.17 -9.40 -1.18
C VAL A 121 -3.19 -10.53 -1.12
N ILE A 122 -4.39 -10.26 -0.59
CA ILE A 122 -5.45 -11.26 -0.53
C ILE A 122 -5.89 -11.68 -1.94
N THR A 123 -6.10 -10.71 -2.85
CA THR A 123 -6.48 -11.01 -4.23
C THR A 123 -5.43 -11.84 -4.94
N LEU A 124 -4.14 -11.54 -4.76
CA LEU A 124 -3.04 -12.31 -5.34
C LEU A 124 -2.94 -13.72 -4.77
N MET A 125 -3.00 -13.88 -3.45
CA MET A 125 -2.93 -15.21 -2.82
C MET A 125 -4.02 -16.14 -3.36
N PHE A 126 -5.22 -15.63 -3.50
CA PHE A 126 -6.34 -16.44 -3.99
C PHE A 126 -6.36 -16.59 -5.51
N SER A 127 -5.77 -15.66 -6.28
CA SER A 127 -5.63 -15.83 -7.73
C SER A 127 -4.73 -17.02 -8.09
N MET A 128 -3.83 -17.44 -7.21
CA MET A 128 -3.03 -18.66 -7.38
C MET A 128 -3.88 -19.92 -7.56
N VAL A 129 -5.08 -19.95 -7.01
CA VAL A 129 -6.02 -21.08 -7.18
C VAL A 129 -6.43 -21.26 -8.64
N TYR A 130 -6.54 -20.17 -9.40
CA TYR A 130 -6.88 -20.22 -10.82
C TYR A 130 -5.73 -20.80 -11.69
N VAL A 131 -4.50 -20.76 -11.21
CA VAL A 131 -3.36 -21.44 -11.87
C VAL A 131 -3.60 -22.95 -11.90
N LEU A 132 -4.13 -23.51 -10.82
CA LEU A 132 -4.51 -24.93 -10.80
C LEU A 132 -5.63 -25.24 -11.79
N GLN A 133 -6.60 -24.34 -11.94
CA GLN A 133 -7.68 -24.51 -12.92
C GLN A 133 -7.17 -24.50 -14.37
N ILE A 134 -6.23 -23.65 -14.71
CA ILE A 134 -5.58 -23.64 -16.04
C ILE A 134 -5.00 -25.01 -16.37
N PHE A 135 -4.34 -25.65 -15.38
CA PHE A 135 -3.78 -26.99 -15.58
C PHE A 135 -4.84 -28.06 -15.89
N PHE A 136 -6.03 -27.93 -15.28
CA PHE A 136 -7.11 -28.92 -15.46
C PHE A 136 -7.88 -28.74 -16.77
N TYR A 137 -8.04 -27.51 -17.28
CA TYR A 137 -8.87 -27.24 -18.46
C TYR A 137 -8.12 -27.39 -19.79
N ALA A 138 -6.86 -26.96 -19.87
CA ALA A 138 -6.11 -27.00 -21.10
C ALA A 138 -4.60 -27.18 -20.85
N LYS A 139 -4.16 -28.41 -20.68
CA LYS A 139 -2.73 -28.76 -20.45
C LYS A 139 -1.83 -28.25 -21.56
N ASP A 140 -2.32 -28.32 -22.81
CA ASP A 140 -1.55 -27.93 -24.01
C ASP A 140 -1.29 -26.43 -24.06
N LEU A 141 -2.14 -25.61 -23.46
CA LEU A 141 -1.99 -24.15 -23.36
C LEU A 141 -1.23 -23.70 -22.08
N MET A 142 -0.95 -24.61 -21.15
CA MET A 142 -0.34 -24.31 -19.86
C MET A 142 1.01 -23.59 -20.04
N LEU A 143 1.90 -24.13 -20.86
CA LEU A 143 3.24 -23.57 -21.04
C LEU A 143 3.18 -22.15 -21.61
N VAL A 144 2.34 -21.93 -22.62
CA VAL A 144 2.18 -20.62 -23.25
C VAL A 144 1.57 -19.61 -22.27
N SER A 145 0.52 -20.01 -21.52
CA SER A 145 -0.10 -19.13 -20.53
C SER A 145 0.86 -18.76 -19.40
N MET A 146 1.66 -19.71 -18.89
CA MET A 146 2.68 -19.45 -17.88
C MET A 146 3.78 -18.50 -18.38
N LEU A 147 4.20 -18.63 -19.62
CA LEU A 147 5.16 -17.71 -20.24
C LEU A 147 4.58 -16.30 -20.34
N LEU A 148 3.32 -16.16 -20.76
CA LEU A 148 2.64 -14.87 -20.83
C LEU A 148 2.47 -14.24 -19.46
N LEU A 149 2.07 -14.99 -18.44
CA LEU A 149 1.98 -14.52 -17.07
C LEU A 149 3.35 -14.10 -16.53
N PHE A 150 4.41 -14.86 -16.83
CA PHE A 150 5.77 -14.50 -16.44
C PHE A 150 6.22 -13.18 -17.08
N VAL A 151 5.91 -12.94 -18.35
CA VAL A 151 6.18 -11.67 -19.02
C VAL A 151 5.42 -10.53 -18.33
N GLN A 152 4.13 -10.71 -18.01
CA GLN A 152 3.33 -9.71 -17.31
C GLN A 152 3.89 -9.40 -15.91
N VAL A 153 4.27 -10.42 -15.14
CA VAL A 153 4.90 -10.23 -13.83
C VAL A 153 6.24 -9.50 -13.95
N SER A 154 7.06 -9.84 -14.96
CA SER A 154 8.34 -9.15 -15.21
C SER A 154 8.13 -7.66 -15.50
N LEU A 155 7.14 -7.31 -16.32
CA LEU A 155 6.78 -5.91 -16.58
C LEU A 155 6.29 -5.19 -15.33
N LEU A 156 5.48 -5.86 -14.49
CA LEU A 156 5.03 -5.32 -13.21
C LEU A 156 6.20 -5.04 -12.26
N VAL A 157 7.19 -5.93 -12.20
CA VAL A 157 8.39 -5.74 -11.36
C VAL A 157 9.20 -4.53 -11.85
N VAL A 158 9.42 -4.40 -13.17
CA VAL A 158 10.11 -3.23 -13.75
C VAL A 158 9.37 -1.94 -13.43
N TYR A 159 8.04 -1.94 -13.57
CA TYR A 159 7.20 -0.80 -13.22
C TYR A 159 7.30 -0.45 -11.74
N ALA A 160 7.24 -1.45 -10.85
CA ALA A 160 7.31 -1.25 -9.41
C ALA A 160 8.66 -0.67 -8.97
N VAL A 161 9.78 -1.16 -9.52
CA VAL A 161 11.12 -0.66 -9.21
C VAL A 161 11.27 0.80 -9.66
N GLN A 162 10.84 1.11 -10.88
CA GLN A 162 10.96 2.47 -11.41
C GLN A 162 10.06 3.46 -10.63
N MET A 163 8.84 3.05 -10.35
CA MET A 163 7.90 3.85 -9.56
C MET A 163 8.42 4.12 -8.15
N HIS A 164 9.04 3.11 -7.52
CA HIS A 164 9.66 3.27 -6.20
C HIS A 164 10.76 4.35 -6.21
N ASN A 165 11.62 4.37 -7.24
CA ASN A 165 12.69 5.35 -7.34
C ASN A 165 12.16 6.78 -7.50
N GLU A 166 11.12 6.97 -8.33
CA GLU A 166 10.49 8.28 -8.54
C GLU A 166 9.73 8.77 -7.32
N GLU A 167 8.96 7.89 -6.67
CA GLU A 167 8.23 8.23 -5.45
C GLU A 167 9.17 8.59 -4.30
N ARG A 168 10.31 7.90 -4.20
CA ARG A 168 11.32 8.23 -3.20
C ARG A 168 11.85 9.65 -3.40
N GLU A 169 12.26 10.01 -4.63
CA GLU A 169 12.74 11.35 -4.95
C GLU A 169 11.68 12.42 -4.70
N LEU A 170 10.44 12.14 -5.12
CA LEU A 170 9.31 13.05 -4.92
C LEU A 170 9.04 13.30 -3.43
N ILE A 171 9.02 12.26 -2.60
CA ILE A 171 8.71 12.36 -1.17
C ILE A 171 9.83 13.11 -0.43
N GLU A 172 11.10 12.87 -0.77
CA GLU A 172 12.23 13.58 -0.18
C GLU A 172 12.14 15.10 -0.47
N HIS A 173 11.86 15.49 -1.71
CA HIS A 173 11.71 16.91 -2.09
C HIS A 173 10.43 17.54 -1.55
N LYS A 174 9.34 16.79 -1.50
CA LYS A 174 8.07 17.24 -0.93
C LYS A 174 8.21 17.53 0.57
N ALA A 175 8.95 16.72 1.31
CA ALA A 175 9.23 16.97 2.72
C ALA A 175 9.98 18.30 2.94
N MET A 176 10.91 18.65 2.04
CA MET A 176 11.60 19.95 2.08
C MET A 176 10.64 21.12 1.76
N LEU A 177 9.74 20.91 0.80
CA LEU A 177 8.72 21.89 0.43
C LEU A 177 7.74 22.16 1.57
N ASP A 178 7.20 21.11 2.18
CA ASP A 178 6.27 21.18 3.31
C ASP A 178 6.93 21.90 4.51
N GLY A 179 8.21 21.59 4.80
CA GLY A 179 8.99 22.28 5.82
C GLY A 179 9.17 23.77 5.53
N MET A 180 9.40 24.14 4.28
CA MET A 180 9.52 25.53 3.87
C MET A 180 8.18 26.27 3.97
N GLU A 181 7.08 25.65 3.53
CA GLU A 181 5.73 26.20 3.67
C GLU A 181 5.40 26.49 5.13
N TYR A 182 5.68 25.55 6.02
CA TYR A 182 5.50 25.75 7.46
C TYR A 182 6.31 26.96 7.97
N ASN A 183 7.58 27.09 7.58
CA ASN A 183 8.42 28.20 7.98
C ASN A 183 7.92 29.56 7.44
N ILE A 184 7.40 29.59 6.20
CA ILE A 184 6.78 30.79 5.62
C ILE A 184 5.55 31.20 6.41
N PHE A 185 4.64 30.26 6.70
CA PHE A 185 3.42 30.55 7.46
C PHE A 185 3.70 30.95 8.91
N SER A 186 4.62 30.27 9.57
CA SER A 186 5.04 30.60 10.94
C SER A 186 5.72 31.98 11.03
N GLY A 187 6.47 32.35 9.95
CA GLY A 187 7.18 33.63 9.88
C GLY A 187 6.46 34.71 9.08
N ILE A 188 5.18 34.55 8.72
CA ILE A 188 4.47 35.41 7.78
C ILE A 188 4.44 36.88 8.22
N GLN A 189 4.29 37.14 9.51
CA GLN A 189 4.33 38.50 10.07
C GLN A 189 5.67 39.17 9.80
N LYS A 190 6.79 38.45 10.02
CA LYS A 190 8.13 38.98 9.79
C LYS A 190 8.38 39.22 8.28
N ILE A 191 7.91 38.32 7.43
CA ILE A 191 8.00 38.46 5.95
C ILE A 191 7.26 39.72 5.51
N LYS A 192 6.05 39.95 6.04
CA LYS A 192 5.23 41.15 5.76
C LYS A 192 5.88 42.43 6.24
N LEU A 193 6.42 42.44 7.47
CA LEU A 193 7.07 43.60 8.03
C LEU A 193 8.35 44.01 7.29
N THR A 194 9.07 43.04 6.73
CA THR A 194 10.34 43.29 6.02
C THR A 194 10.15 43.46 4.51
N GLY A 195 8.94 43.32 3.96
CA GLY A 195 8.68 43.41 2.53
C GLY A 195 9.41 42.34 1.72
N SER A 196 9.70 41.16 2.32
CA SER A 196 10.50 40.09 1.70
C SER A 196 9.67 39.00 1.01
N GLU A 197 8.42 39.27 0.67
CA GLU A 197 7.49 38.32 0.06
C GLU A 197 8.03 37.71 -1.24
N THR A 198 8.59 38.54 -2.13
CA THR A 198 9.14 38.08 -3.40
C THR A 198 10.28 37.08 -3.20
N ARG A 199 11.15 37.32 -2.19
CA ARG A 199 12.26 36.41 -1.90
C ARG A 199 11.76 35.09 -1.34
N ALA A 200 10.78 35.10 -0.43
CA ALA A 200 10.15 33.90 0.11
C ALA A 200 9.46 33.10 -0.98
N TYR A 201 8.66 33.78 -1.84
CA TYR A 201 7.99 33.16 -2.98
C TYR A 201 8.97 32.52 -3.97
N THR A 202 10.05 33.20 -4.32
CA THR A 202 11.06 32.68 -5.26
C THR A 202 11.72 31.39 -4.74
N LYS A 203 12.04 31.36 -3.42
CA LYS A 203 12.58 30.15 -2.81
C LYS A 203 11.58 29.01 -2.83
N TRP A 204 10.33 29.27 -2.45
CA TRP A 204 9.25 28.29 -2.50
C TRP A 204 9.04 27.78 -3.94
N LEU A 205 8.95 28.69 -4.92
CA LEU A 205 8.73 28.34 -6.32
C LEU A 205 9.81 27.42 -6.88
N ASN A 206 11.07 27.60 -6.47
CA ASN A 206 12.17 26.73 -6.94
C ASN A 206 12.02 25.29 -6.41
N LEU A 207 11.65 25.12 -5.15
CA LEU A 207 11.38 23.78 -4.59
C LEU A 207 10.11 23.19 -5.23
N TYR A 208 9.04 23.99 -5.34
CA TYR A 208 7.78 23.55 -5.94
C TYR A 208 7.96 23.10 -7.39
N ARG A 209 8.73 23.83 -8.20
CA ARG A 209 9.01 23.44 -9.60
C ARG A 209 9.66 22.07 -9.70
N HIS A 210 10.55 21.73 -8.78
CA HIS A 210 11.22 20.44 -8.78
C HIS A 210 10.21 19.31 -8.45
N CYS A 211 9.43 19.49 -7.39
CA CYS A 211 8.34 18.55 -7.05
C CYS A 211 7.33 18.41 -8.20
N ALA A 212 6.92 19.54 -8.79
CA ALA A 212 5.98 19.55 -9.90
C ALA A 212 6.55 18.84 -11.13
N HIS A 213 7.84 19.02 -11.43
CA HIS A 213 8.49 18.35 -12.56
C HIS A 213 8.43 16.82 -12.40
N ILE A 214 8.78 16.29 -11.23
CA ILE A 214 8.74 14.85 -10.96
C ILE A 214 7.29 14.34 -11.02
N SER A 215 6.35 15.06 -10.39
CA SER A 215 4.95 14.64 -10.30
C SER A 215 4.21 14.66 -11.63
N TYR A 216 4.42 15.72 -12.45
CA TYR A 216 3.69 15.90 -13.73
C TYR A 216 4.45 15.37 -14.94
N ASN A 217 5.75 15.13 -14.81
CA ASN A 217 6.57 14.59 -15.89
C ASN A 217 7.42 13.39 -15.43
N PRO A 218 6.77 12.31 -14.93
CA PRO A 218 7.48 11.11 -14.56
C PRO A 218 8.21 10.49 -15.77
N SER A 219 9.10 9.56 -15.55
CA SER A 219 9.86 8.89 -16.61
C SER A 219 8.95 8.25 -17.65
N VAL A 220 9.47 8.11 -18.86
CA VAL A 220 8.74 7.45 -19.97
C VAL A 220 8.32 6.04 -19.58
N VAL A 221 9.15 5.35 -18.79
CA VAL A 221 8.85 4.00 -18.29
C VAL A 221 7.59 4.03 -17.44
N VAL A 222 7.49 4.90 -16.44
CA VAL A 222 6.31 5.00 -15.55
C VAL A 222 5.05 5.37 -16.34
N LYS A 223 5.16 6.25 -17.34
CA LYS A 223 4.01 6.64 -18.20
C LYS A 223 3.52 5.50 -19.09
N VAL A 224 4.42 4.74 -19.70
CA VAL A 224 4.10 3.75 -20.75
C VAL A 224 3.79 2.38 -20.16
N MET A 225 4.42 1.99 -19.03
CA MET A 225 4.28 0.65 -18.46
C MET A 225 2.84 0.20 -18.20
N PRO A 226 1.93 1.02 -17.61
CA PRO A 226 0.54 0.60 -17.42
C PRO A 226 -0.16 0.23 -18.74
N ALA A 227 0.06 1.05 -19.78
CA ALA A 227 -0.49 0.79 -21.11
C ALA A 227 0.15 -0.45 -21.76
N LEU A 228 1.47 -0.65 -21.58
CA LEU A 228 2.18 -1.81 -22.10
C LEU A 228 1.69 -3.12 -21.43
N ILE A 229 1.47 -3.10 -20.12
CA ILE A 229 0.93 -4.25 -19.38
C ILE A 229 -0.48 -4.59 -19.88
N ALA A 230 -1.35 -3.58 -20.07
CA ALA A 230 -2.68 -3.78 -20.64
C ALA A 230 -2.61 -4.30 -22.08
N PHE A 231 -1.72 -3.77 -22.90
CA PHE A 231 -1.49 -4.26 -24.26
C PHE A 231 -1.02 -5.72 -24.27
N CYS A 232 -0.04 -6.08 -23.43
CA CYS A 232 0.46 -7.46 -23.30
C CYS A 232 -0.65 -8.41 -22.86
N HIS A 233 -1.59 -7.96 -22.01
CA HIS A 233 -2.75 -8.75 -21.62
C HIS A 233 -3.64 -9.06 -22.81
N ILE A 234 -4.04 -8.05 -23.60
CA ILE A 234 -4.91 -8.19 -24.76
C ILE A 234 -4.20 -9.01 -25.87
N ALA A 235 -2.95 -8.70 -26.17
CA ALA A 235 -2.15 -9.43 -27.14
C ALA A 235 -1.96 -10.90 -26.72
N GLY A 236 -1.78 -11.14 -25.41
CA GLY A 236 -1.67 -12.48 -24.85
C GLY A 236 -2.91 -13.33 -25.11
N ILE A 237 -4.12 -12.78 -25.01
CA ILE A 237 -5.36 -13.48 -25.38
C ILE A 237 -5.33 -13.88 -26.85
N GLY A 238 -4.89 -13.01 -27.75
CA GLY A 238 -4.73 -13.33 -29.18
C GLY A 238 -3.74 -14.47 -29.45
N VAL A 239 -2.61 -14.47 -28.73
CA VAL A 239 -1.64 -15.57 -28.79
C VAL A 239 -2.25 -16.88 -28.31
N LEU A 240 -3.01 -16.86 -27.22
CA LEU A 240 -3.70 -18.04 -26.70
C LEU A 240 -4.73 -18.59 -27.69
N TRP A 241 -5.46 -17.73 -28.40
CA TRP A 241 -6.37 -18.16 -29.45
C TRP A 241 -5.64 -18.86 -30.57
N TRP A 242 -4.51 -18.31 -31.03
CA TRP A 242 -3.71 -18.93 -32.11
C TRP A 242 -3.20 -20.32 -31.71
N PHE A 243 -2.68 -20.48 -30.48
CA PHE A 243 -2.24 -21.78 -29.97
C PHE A 243 -3.42 -22.76 -29.76
N ALA A 244 -4.57 -22.30 -29.26
CA ALA A 244 -5.77 -23.12 -29.07
C ALA A 244 -6.27 -23.71 -30.37
N ILE A 245 -6.25 -22.95 -31.47
CA ILE A 245 -6.61 -23.42 -32.81
C ILE A 245 -5.59 -24.46 -33.30
N ARG A 246 -4.31 -24.21 -33.11
CA ARG A 246 -3.22 -25.08 -33.52
C ARG A 246 -3.27 -26.45 -32.82
N GLU A 247 -3.46 -26.46 -31.54
CA GLU A 247 -3.54 -27.66 -30.70
C GLU A 247 -4.93 -28.31 -30.71
N LYS A 248 -5.89 -27.75 -31.45
CA LYS A 248 -7.26 -28.26 -31.63
C LYS A 248 -8.00 -28.44 -30.27
N VAL A 249 -7.78 -27.51 -29.34
CA VAL A 249 -8.45 -27.51 -28.06
C VAL A 249 -9.96 -27.35 -28.26
N SER A 250 -10.79 -28.05 -27.46
CA SER A 250 -12.24 -27.93 -27.56
C SER A 250 -12.69 -26.50 -27.19
N VAL A 251 -13.73 -25.99 -27.86
CA VAL A 251 -14.24 -24.64 -27.62
C VAL A 251 -14.66 -24.47 -26.15
N SER A 252 -15.29 -25.48 -25.56
CA SER A 252 -15.73 -25.46 -24.17
C SER A 252 -14.56 -25.39 -23.19
N ASP A 253 -13.49 -26.16 -23.41
CA ASP A 253 -12.30 -26.14 -22.57
C ASP A 253 -11.53 -24.84 -22.71
N PHE A 254 -11.42 -24.32 -23.95
CA PHE A 254 -10.79 -23.02 -24.19
C PHE A 254 -11.52 -21.87 -23.51
N ILE A 255 -12.86 -21.85 -23.51
CA ILE A 255 -13.63 -20.81 -22.84
C ILE A 255 -13.45 -20.89 -21.33
N ALA A 256 -13.52 -22.10 -20.73
CA ALA A 256 -13.25 -22.28 -19.30
C ALA A 256 -11.83 -21.83 -18.92
N PHE A 257 -10.84 -22.22 -19.73
CA PHE A 257 -9.45 -21.79 -19.59
C PHE A 257 -9.32 -20.28 -19.70
N SER A 258 -9.95 -19.63 -20.70
CA SER A 258 -9.88 -18.17 -20.90
C SER A 258 -10.44 -17.39 -19.72
N VAL A 259 -11.51 -17.89 -19.10
CA VAL A 259 -12.07 -17.29 -17.88
C VAL A 259 -11.08 -17.40 -16.72
N ALA A 260 -10.50 -18.56 -16.48
CA ALA A 260 -9.52 -18.76 -15.42
C ALA A 260 -8.24 -17.89 -15.64
N TYR A 261 -7.74 -17.83 -16.88
CA TYR A 261 -6.62 -16.96 -17.25
C TYR A 261 -6.96 -15.48 -17.05
N GLY A 262 -8.17 -15.05 -17.47
CA GLY A 262 -8.64 -13.67 -17.28
C GLY A 262 -8.74 -13.26 -15.82
N MET A 263 -9.10 -14.17 -14.92
CA MET A 263 -9.14 -13.90 -13.48
C MET A 263 -7.73 -13.65 -12.90
N ILE A 264 -6.72 -14.41 -13.32
CA ILE A 264 -5.33 -14.17 -12.91
C ILE A 264 -4.83 -12.85 -13.49
N ALA A 265 -5.05 -12.62 -14.76
CA ALA A 265 -4.59 -11.43 -15.44
C ALA A 265 -5.25 -10.16 -14.90
N SER A 266 -6.54 -10.21 -14.53
CA SER A 266 -7.21 -9.09 -13.85
C SER A 266 -6.65 -8.82 -12.46
N ALA A 267 -6.27 -9.86 -11.71
CA ALA A 267 -5.59 -9.70 -10.42
C ALA A 267 -4.21 -9.04 -10.59
N LEU A 268 -3.43 -9.41 -11.61
CA LEU A 268 -2.17 -8.74 -11.95
C LEU A 268 -2.39 -7.29 -12.39
N GLN A 269 -3.43 -7.03 -13.19
CA GLN A 269 -3.79 -5.68 -13.60
C GLN A 269 -4.18 -4.78 -12.42
N ALA A 270 -4.86 -5.31 -11.41
CA ALA A 270 -5.20 -4.58 -10.20
C ALA A 270 -3.93 -4.10 -9.43
N LEU A 271 -2.82 -4.84 -9.52
CA LEU A 271 -1.55 -4.43 -8.92
C LEU A 271 -0.97 -3.16 -9.53
N VAL A 272 -1.19 -2.90 -10.83
CA VAL A 272 -0.73 -1.67 -11.49
C VAL A 272 -1.22 -0.43 -10.74
N GLY A 273 -2.50 -0.44 -10.29
CA GLY A 273 -3.08 0.65 -9.53
C GLY A 273 -2.57 0.77 -8.08
N ILE A 274 -1.96 -0.28 -7.54
CA ILE A 274 -1.51 -0.33 -6.15
C ILE A 274 0.00 -0.05 -6.02
N ILE A 275 0.78 -0.33 -7.06
CA ILE A 275 2.23 -0.12 -7.08
C ILE A 275 2.64 1.29 -6.64
N PRO A 276 2.00 2.41 -7.09
CA PRO A 276 2.35 3.74 -6.61
C PRO A 276 2.22 3.90 -5.10
N ASN A 277 1.17 3.34 -4.52
CA ASN A 277 0.96 3.35 -3.08
C ASN A 277 2.03 2.53 -2.32
N LEU A 278 2.40 1.36 -2.84
CA LEU A 278 3.45 0.53 -2.25
C LEU A 278 4.84 1.18 -2.35
N ALA A 279 5.09 1.90 -3.43
CA ALA A 279 6.34 2.62 -3.65
C ALA A 279 6.60 3.69 -2.58
N GLN A 280 5.54 4.30 -2.02
CA GLN A 280 5.63 5.33 -0.97
C GLN A 280 5.97 4.77 0.42
N VAL A 281 5.77 3.47 0.66
CA VAL A 281 5.93 2.87 2.00
C VAL A 281 7.34 3.05 2.54
N SER A 282 8.37 2.68 1.76
CA SER A 282 9.77 2.78 2.21
C SER A 282 10.24 4.22 2.48
N PRO A 283 9.98 5.21 1.62
CA PRO A 283 10.33 6.61 1.91
C PRO A 283 9.61 7.16 3.14
N LEU A 284 8.31 6.89 3.29
CA LEU A 284 7.54 7.37 4.45
C LEU A 284 8.03 6.72 5.76
N LEU A 285 8.43 5.45 5.71
CA LEU A 285 8.98 4.76 6.86
C LEU A 285 10.28 5.43 7.34
N LYS A 286 11.18 5.82 6.42
CA LYS A 286 12.41 6.55 6.76
C LYS A 286 12.14 7.90 7.42
N ILE A 287 11.09 8.60 7.01
CA ILE A 287 10.67 9.86 7.65
C ILE A 287 10.14 9.60 9.06
N ALA A 288 9.42 8.50 9.27
CA ALA A 288 8.82 8.11 10.53
C ALA A 288 9.84 7.52 11.53
N GLU A 289 10.88 6.85 11.04
CA GLU A 289 11.90 6.11 11.80
C GLU A 289 12.42 6.86 13.05
N PRO A 290 12.83 8.15 12.99
CA PRO A 290 13.32 8.84 14.16
C PRO A 290 12.33 8.96 15.32
N VAL A 291 11.02 9.00 15.04
CA VAL A 291 9.99 9.01 16.10
C VAL A 291 9.82 7.62 16.71
N LEU A 292 9.94 6.59 15.88
CA LEU A 292 9.74 5.19 16.29
C LEU A 292 10.93 4.67 17.10
N ASP A 293 12.16 5.01 16.69
CA ASP A 293 13.40 4.45 17.25
C ASP A 293 14.00 5.28 18.41
N SER A 294 13.53 6.51 18.61
CA SER A 294 14.01 7.34 19.72
C SER A 294 13.72 6.70 21.08
N VAL A 295 14.67 6.73 21.98
CA VAL A 295 14.51 6.18 23.34
C VAL A 295 13.52 7.06 24.11
N PRO A 296 12.52 6.50 24.82
CA PRO A 296 11.63 7.26 25.68
C PRO A 296 12.35 7.83 26.89
N GLU A 297 11.95 9.01 27.35
CA GLU A 297 12.48 9.64 28.56
C GLU A 297 12.09 8.84 29.81
N TYR A 298 10.87 8.29 29.82
CA TYR A 298 10.34 7.51 30.91
C TYR A 298 10.60 6.01 30.72
N GLN A 299 11.22 5.39 31.73
CA GLN A 299 11.33 3.93 31.80
C GLN A 299 10.11 3.37 32.53
N PRO A 300 9.35 2.41 31.92
CA PRO A 300 8.14 1.85 32.55
C PRO A 300 8.40 1.17 33.91
N ASP A 301 9.64 0.73 34.13
CA ASP A 301 10.07 0.04 35.36
C ASP A 301 10.60 0.98 36.45
N ALA A 302 10.51 2.30 36.26
CA ALA A 302 10.89 3.26 37.30
C ALA A 302 9.96 3.10 38.52
N PRO A 303 10.51 2.94 39.75
CA PRO A 303 9.69 2.75 40.93
C PRO A 303 8.78 3.97 41.16
N MET A 304 7.47 3.73 41.28
CA MET A 304 6.53 4.76 41.71
C MET A 304 6.82 5.18 43.15
N VAL A 305 7.01 6.47 43.34
CA VAL A 305 7.20 7.04 44.69
C VAL A 305 5.83 7.42 45.23
N ASP A 306 5.36 6.70 46.23
CA ASP A 306 4.04 6.93 46.85
C ASP A 306 4.00 8.19 47.76
N TYR A 307 5.16 8.61 48.29
CA TYR A 307 5.27 9.75 49.18
C TYR A 307 6.58 10.50 48.94
N LEU A 308 6.47 11.81 48.80
CA LEU A 308 7.60 12.74 48.71
C LEU A 308 7.66 13.59 50.01
N SER A 309 8.77 13.50 50.72
CA SER A 309 8.99 14.30 51.96
C SER A 309 9.24 15.77 51.67
N GLY A 310 9.49 16.15 50.43
CA GLY A 310 9.89 17.51 50.02
C GLY A 310 11.36 17.85 50.30
N ALA A 311 12.11 16.96 50.90
CA ALA A 311 13.57 17.12 51.08
C ALA A 311 14.29 16.83 49.74
N ILE A 312 15.16 17.74 49.32
CA ILE A 312 15.95 17.61 48.09
C ILE A 312 17.43 17.55 48.49
N GLU A 313 18.09 16.46 48.12
CA GLU A 313 19.52 16.30 48.27
C GLU A 313 20.13 16.01 46.91
N VAL A 314 21.08 16.82 46.49
CA VAL A 314 21.83 16.66 45.25
C VAL A 314 23.26 16.26 45.62
N SER A 315 23.70 15.10 45.25
CA SER A 315 25.03 14.55 45.56
C SER A 315 25.79 14.21 44.32
N ASP A 316 26.96 14.83 44.14
CA ASP A 316 27.93 14.54 43.06
C ASP A 316 27.37 14.59 41.64
N VAL A 317 26.48 15.57 41.38
CA VAL A 317 25.86 15.73 40.07
C VAL A 317 26.76 16.53 39.15
N SER A 318 27.05 15.95 37.96
CA SER A 318 27.75 16.66 36.87
C SER A 318 26.83 16.75 35.66
N PHE A 319 26.71 17.95 35.10
CA PHE A 319 25.79 18.18 33.98
C PHE A 319 26.44 18.92 32.80
N ARG A 320 26.12 18.53 31.60
CA ARG A 320 26.43 19.21 30.34
C ARG A 320 25.28 19.02 29.34
N TYR A 321 25.02 20.02 28.49
CA TYR A 321 23.95 19.95 27.49
C TYR A 321 24.20 18.96 26.35
N ASN A 322 25.48 18.75 25.95
CA ASN A 322 25.87 17.84 24.90
C ASN A 322 27.04 16.97 25.36
N ASN A 323 27.11 15.72 24.90
CA ASN A 323 28.19 14.78 25.27
C ASN A 323 29.61 15.29 24.94
N THR A 324 29.75 16.27 24.03
CA THR A 324 31.02 16.89 23.61
C THR A 324 31.17 18.33 24.07
N GLY A 325 30.16 18.92 24.70
CA GLY A 325 30.18 20.31 25.17
C GLY A 325 30.91 20.52 26.49
N PRO A 326 31.22 21.78 26.87
CA PRO A 326 31.79 22.08 28.17
C PRO A 326 30.84 21.70 29.31
N TRP A 327 31.43 21.25 30.41
CA TRP A 327 30.66 20.99 31.63
C TRP A 327 30.05 22.30 32.18
N LEU A 328 28.74 22.32 32.47
CA LEU A 328 28.09 23.43 33.12
C LEU A 328 28.42 23.44 34.61
N PHE A 329 28.38 22.28 35.24
CA PHE A 329 28.88 22.05 36.60
C PHE A 329 29.38 20.60 36.73
N GLN A 330 30.34 20.38 37.63
CA GLN A 330 30.91 19.09 37.96
C GLN A 330 30.93 18.93 39.48
N HIS A 331 30.66 17.69 39.92
CA HIS A 331 30.65 17.34 41.35
C HIS A 331 29.83 18.29 42.22
N PHE A 332 28.68 18.72 41.69
CA PHE A 332 27.79 19.66 42.39
C PHE A 332 27.03 18.96 43.50
N ASN A 333 27.08 19.53 44.71
CA ASN A 333 26.40 19.08 45.90
C ASN A 333 25.50 20.19 46.46
N LEU A 334 24.25 19.88 46.77
CA LEU A 334 23.27 20.79 47.39
C LEU A 334 22.41 20.00 48.35
N LYS A 335 22.20 20.60 49.57
CA LYS A 335 21.35 20.00 50.57
C LYS A 335 20.37 21.03 51.10
#